data_e8a2ae22e5f27cd3e7c1e18facee9098
#
_entry.id   e8a2ae22e5f27cd3e7c1e18facee9098
#
_cell.length_a   1.000
_cell.length_b   1.000
_cell.length_c   1.000
_cell.angle_alpha   90.00
_cell.angle_beta   90.00
_cell.angle_gamma   90.00
#
_symmetry.space_group_name_H-M   'P 1'
#
loop_
_entity.id
_entity.type
_entity.pdbx_description
1 polymer ?
#
loop_
_entity_poly.entity_id
_entity_poly.type
_entity_poly.pdbx_seq_one_letter_code
_entity_poly.pdbx_strand_id
1 'polypeptide(L)'
;QNVAVTGSGNTFTLNQGTSAIAASLDLDWIIQGSNNTVTSNINIDGATNYMDIDGSDNTVTYTGTGVNASAGGYFYLDHTGGSRTFNIQQLSTQDNDWLKIMSISGTSASTVCVVQNDQGTSTSC
;
A
#
# COMPACT_ATOMS: atom_id res chain seq x y z
N GLN A 1 -13.49 4.49 -0.88
CA GLN A 1 -12.99 5.23 -2.06
C GLN A 1 -12.43 4.22 -3.06
N ASN A 2 -12.75 4.39 -4.34
CA ASN A 2 -12.24 3.52 -5.40
C ASN A 2 -11.37 4.35 -6.34
N VAL A 3 -10.18 3.83 -6.63
CA VAL A 3 -9.25 4.42 -7.61
C VAL A 3 -8.99 3.37 -8.68
N ALA A 4 -9.45 3.63 -9.90
CA ALA A 4 -9.23 2.76 -11.04
C ALA A 4 -8.28 3.43 -12.04
N VAL A 5 -7.22 2.71 -12.40
CA VAL A 5 -6.20 3.17 -13.33
C VAL A 5 -6.05 2.14 -14.43
N THR A 6 -6.26 2.56 -15.67
CA THR A 6 -6.01 1.73 -16.84
C THR A 6 -5.01 2.43 -17.74
N GLY A 7 -3.97 1.72 -18.14
CA GLY A 7 -2.90 2.25 -18.97
C GLY A 7 -1.53 2.15 -18.32
N SER A 8 -0.53 2.60 -19.02
CA SER A 8 0.86 2.44 -18.62
C SER A 8 1.57 3.78 -18.43
N GLY A 9 2.59 3.80 -17.58
CA GLY A 9 3.42 4.98 -17.36
C GLY A 9 2.73 6.06 -16.51
N ASN A 10 1.69 5.73 -15.76
CA ASN A 10 0.99 6.69 -14.92
C ASN A 10 1.66 6.83 -13.55
N THR A 11 1.55 8.03 -12.97
CA THR A 11 2.02 8.30 -11.60
C THR A 11 0.85 8.83 -10.78
N PHE A 12 0.60 8.18 -9.65
CA PHE A 12 -0.46 8.54 -8.71
C PHE A 12 0.09 8.75 -7.32
N THR A 13 -0.39 9.80 -6.66
CA THR A 13 -0.10 10.04 -5.26
C THR A 13 -1.39 10.31 -4.52
N LEU A 14 -1.65 9.55 -3.47
CA LEU A 14 -2.75 9.76 -2.55
C LEU A 14 -2.22 10.02 -1.15
N ASN A 15 -2.64 11.13 -0.56
CA ASN A 15 -2.38 11.47 0.83
C ASN A 15 -3.72 11.63 1.57
N GLN A 16 -3.96 10.81 2.58
CA GLN A 16 -5.17 10.82 3.36
C GLN A 16 -4.86 10.96 4.86
N GLY A 17 -5.59 11.81 5.54
CA GLY A 17 -5.42 12.04 6.97
C GLY A 17 -4.11 12.74 7.36
N THR A 18 -3.49 13.47 6.47
CA THR A 18 -2.17 14.08 6.72
C THR A 18 -2.20 15.25 7.69
N SER A 19 -3.36 15.84 7.94
CA SER A 19 -3.53 16.99 8.84
C SER A 19 -4.47 16.73 10.00
N ALA A 20 -5.25 15.66 9.97
CA ALA A 20 -6.12 15.24 11.05
C ALA A 20 -6.35 13.74 10.97
N ILE A 21 -6.37 13.08 12.12
CA ILE A 21 -6.72 11.67 12.19
C ILE A 21 -8.21 11.53 11.90
N ALA A 22 -8.56 10.84 10.85
CA ALA A 22 -9.92 10.43 10.56
C ALA A 22 -10.07 8.96 10.93
N ALA A 23 -11.23 8.53 11.35
CA ALA A 23 -11.51 7.12 11.61
C ALA A 23 -12.16 6.48 10.39
N SER A 24 -11.77 5.24 10.09
CA SER A 24 -12.36 4.36 9.07
C SER A 24 -12.26 4.88 7.63
N LEU A 25 -11.23 4.48 6.94
CA LEU A 25 -11.10 4.59 5.48
C LEU A 25 -11.19 3.18 4.87
N ASP A 26 -11.98 3.06 3.82
CA ASP A 26 -11.98 1.90 2.95
C ASP A 26 -11.55 2.37 1.56
N LEU A 27 -10.42 1.86 1.08
CA LEU A 27 -9.75 2.32 -0.14
C LEU A 27 -9.40 1.13 -1.02
N ASP A 28 -10.02 1.09 -2.20
CA ASP A 28 -9.76 0.09 -3.22
C ASP A 28 -9.00 0.71 -4.39
N TRP A 29 -7.89 0.10 -4.75
CA TRP A 29 -7.14 0.42 -5.96
C TRP A 29 -7.24 -0.71 -6.95
N ILE A 30 -7.55 -0.38 -8.18
CA ILE A 30 -7.50 -1.30 -9.32
C ILE A 30 -6.57 -0.69 -10.36
N ILE A 31 -5.43 -1.32 -10.58
CA ILE A 31 -4.39 -0.81 -11.49
C ILE A 31 -4.12 -1.84 -12.56
N GLN A 32 -4.46 -1.51 -13.80
CA GLN A 32 -4.27 -2.37 -14.96
C GLN A 32 -3.33 -1.73 -15.96
N GLY A 33 -2.18 -2.34 -16.15
CA GLY A 33 -1.14 -1.85 -17.06
C GLY A 33 0.25 -1.88 -16.43
N SER A 34 1.24 -1.47 -17.19
CA SER A 34 2.64 -1.61 -16.81
C SER A 34 3.33 -0.26 -16.59
N ASN A 35 4.45 -0.27 -15.87
CA ASN A 35 5.24 0.93 -15.60
C ASN A 35 4.48 2.03 -14.84
N ASN A 36 3.51 1.68 -14.02
CA ASN A 36 2.81 2.65 -13.19
C ASN A 36 3.55 2.83 -11.85
N THR A 37 3.51 4.06 -11.34
CA THR A 37 4.04 4.41 -10.03
C THR A 37 2.89 4.85 -9.13
N VAL A 38 2.70 4.18 -8.01
CA VAL A 38 1.66 4.46 -7.02
C VAL A 38 2.31 4.79 -5.69
N THR A 39 1.94 5.94 -5.13
CA THR A 39 2.32 6.33 -3.78
C THR A 39 1.06 6.56 -2.96
N SER A 40 0.92 5.87 -1.84
CA SER A 40 -0.25 5.96 -0.95
C SER A 40 0.22 6.18 0.48
N ASN A 41 -0.05 7.36 1.02
CA ASN A 41 0.27 7.73 2.39
C ASN A 41 -1.04 7.88 3.17
N ILE A 42 -1.27 6.98 4.11
CA ILE A 42 -2.53 6.89 4.86
C ILE A 42 -2.23 7.06 6.35
N ASN A 43 -2.70 8.17 6.91
CA ASN A 43 -2.64 8.45 8.34
C ASN A 43 -4.08 8.44 8.91
N ILE A 44 -4.67 7.27 8.98
CA ILE A 44 -6.06 7.06 9.37
C ILE A 44 -6.16 5.83 10.24
N ASP A 45 -6.81 5.95 11.38
CA ASP A 45 -7.09 4.84 12.29
C ASP A 45 -8.06 3.85 11.64
N GLY A 46 -7.77 2.57 11.71
CA GLY A 46 -8.63 1.51 11.17
C GLY A 46 -8.81 1.56 9.65
N ALA A 47 -7.83 2.10 8.92
CA ALA A 47 -7.89 2.14 7.46
C ALA A 47 -7.77 0.75 6.85
N THR A 48 -8.63 0.45 5.89
CA THR A 48 -8.50 -0.71 4.99
C THR A 48 -7.98 -0.22 3.64
N ASN A 49 -6.88 -0.78 3.18
CA ASN A 49 -6.31 -0.47 1.89
C ASN A 49 -6.11 -1.76 1.09
N TYR A 50 -6.88 -1.92 0.03
CA TYR A 50 -6.80 -3.03 -0.90
C TYR A 50 -6.24 -2.53 -2.23
N MET A 51 -5.22 -3.22 -2.73
CA MET A 51 -4.62 -2.92 -4.04
C MET A 51 -4.63 -4.17 -4.91
N ASP A 52 -5.25 -4.09 -6.07
CA ASP A 52 -5.23 -5.11 -7.12
C ASP A 52 -4.46 -4.54 -8.31
N ILE A 53 -3.33 -5.17 -8.63
CA ILE A 53 -2.39 -4.66 -9.62
C ILE A 53 -2.08 -5.73 -10.65
N ASP A 54 -2.57 -5.53 -11.86
CA ASP A 54 -2.31 -6.38 -13.01
C ASP A 54 -1.35 -5.70 -13.99
N GLY A 55 -0.16 -6.24 -14.14
CA GLY A 55 0.84 -5.75 -15.08
C GLY A 55 2.27 -5.81 -14.54
N SER A 56 3.21 -5.47 -15.40
CA SER A 56 4.64 -5.58 -15.10
C SER A 56 5.28 -4.21 -14.82
N ASP A 57 6.41 -4.24 -14.15
CA ASP A 57 7.23 -3.05 -13.88
C ASP A 57 6.51 -1.94 -13.10
N ASN A 58 5.51 -2.32 -12.32
CA ASN A 58 4.82 -1.39 -11.45
C ASN A 58 5.61 -1.15 -10.15
N THR A 59 5.60 0.10 -9.71
CA THR A 59 6.20 0.53 -8.43
C THR A 59 5.09 0.96 -7.48
N VAL A 60 5.05 0.36 -6.30
CA VAL A 60 4.12 0.71 -5.23
C VAL A 60 4.89 1.13 -4.00
N THR A 61 4.59 2.31 -3.51
CA THR A 61 5.03 2.80 -2.20
C THR A 61 3.80 3.04 -1.34
N TYR A 62 3.67 2.30 -0.26
CA TYR A 62 2.61 2.47 0.73
C TYR A 62 3.23 2.83 2.08
N THR A 63 2.67 3.83 2.71
CA THR A 63 2.99 4.19 4.09
C THR A 63 1.70 4.35 4.88
N GLY A 64 1.44 3.42 5.77
CA GLY A 64 0.32 3.46 6.71
C GLY A 64 0.80 3.93 8.07
N THR A 65 0.17 4.98 8.60
CA THR A 65 0.39 5.47 9.96
C THR A 65 -0.96 5.68 10.64
N GLY A 66 -1.01 5.51 11.93
CA GLY A 66 -2.20 5.71 12.76
C GLY A 66 -1.78 5.68 14.22
N VAL A 67 -2.63 6.13 15.12
CA VAL A 67 -2.28 6.27 16.54
C VAL A 67 -3.31 5.66 17.49
N ASN A 68 -4.43 5.16 16.99
CA ASN A 68 -5.46 4.57 17.82
C ASN A 68 -5.17 3.09 18.09
N ALA A 69 -4.82 2.75 19.31
CA ALA A 69 -4.46 1.39 19.72
C ALA A 69 -5.60 0.36 19.56
N SER A 70 -6.84 0.78 19.40
CA SER A 70 -7.99 -0.13 19.32
C SER A 70 -8.47 -0.41 17.88
N ALA A 71 -7.92 0.24 16.89
CA ALA A 71 -8.35 0.13 15.49
C ALA A 71 -7.16 -0.12 14.57
N GLY A 72 -6.83 -1.38 14.34
CA GLY A 72 -5.74 -1.78 13.46
C GLY A 72 -5.96 -1.39 12.00
N GLY A 73 -4.88 -1.14 11.29
CA GLY A 73 -4.87 -0.89 9.86
C GLY A 73 -4.77 -2.20 9.07
N TYR A 74 -5.47 -2.25 7.94
CA TYR A 74 -5.43 -3.42 7.04
C TYR A 74 -4.84 -3.01 5.70
N PHE A 75 -3.77 -3.70 5.30
CA PHE A 75 -3.19 -3.57 3.97
C PHE A 75 -3.19 -4.90 3.25
N TYR A 76 -3.79 -4.93 2.07
CA TYR A 76 -3.81 -6.09 1.20
C TYR A 76 -3.35 -5.68 -0.21
N LEU A 77 -2.34 -6.38 -0.73
CA LEU A 77 -1.86 -6.22 -2.10
C LEU A 77 -1.99 -7.55 -2.83
N ASP A 78 -2.73 -7.55 -3.92
CA ASP A 78 -2.76 -8.62 -4.91
C ASP A 78 -2.06 -8.13 -6.19
N HIS A 79 -1.12 -8.90 -6.69
CA HIS A 79 -0.36 -8.53 -7.88
C HIS A 79 -0.19 -9.72 -8.81
N THR A 80 -0.53 -9.49 -10.07
CA THR A 80 -0.27 -10.42 -11.16
C THR A 80 0.55 -9.73 -12.25
N GLY A 81 1.73 -10.27 -12.58
CA GLY A 81 2.58 -9.68 -13.62
C GLY A 81 4.04 -10.03 -13.50
N GLY A 82 4.87 -9.33 -14.24
CA GLY A 82 6.33 -9.52 -14.26
C GLY A 82 7.06 -8.76 -13.14
N SER A 83 8.12 -8.06 -13.50
CA SER A 83 8.94 -7.27 -12.56
C SER A 83 8.10 -6.27 -11.77
N ARG A 84 8.46 -6.05 -10.52
CA ARG A 84 7.78 -5.11 -9.62
C ARG A 84 8.72 -4.54 -8.57
N THR A 85 8.37 -3.37 -8.06
CA THR A 85 9.03 -2.78 -6.90
C THR A 85 7.95 -2.42 -5.88
N PHE A 86 7.97 -3.06 -4.71
CA PHE A 86 7.05 -2.78 -3.62
C PHE A 86 7.82 -2.32 -2.38
N ASN A 87 7.47 -1.14 -1.90
CA ASN A 87 7.96 -0.58 -0.64
C ASN A 87 6.75 -0.34 0.25
N ILE A 88 6.49 -1.25 1.16
CA ILE A 88 5.29 -1.29 1.99
C ILE A 88 5.70 -1.08 3.43
N GLN A 89 5.26 0.02 4.01
CA GLN A 89 5.54 0.39 5.39
C GLN A 89 4.25 0.58 6.16
N GLN A 90 4.00 -0.28 7.12
CA GLN A 90 2.91 -0.15 8.07
C GLN A 90 3.53 0.20 9.43
N LEU A 91 3.49 1.50 9.74
CA LEU A 91 4.22 2.12 10.85
C LEU A 91 3.26 2.66 11.91
N SER A 92 2.03 2.19 11.92
CA SER A 92 1.05 2.62 12.90
C SER A 92 1.44 2.16 14.30
N THR A 93 1.01 2.90 15.31
CA THR A 93 1.12 2.49 16.71
C THR A 93 -0.15 1.77 17.19
N GLN A 94 -0.93 1.28 16.23
CA GLN A 94 -2.19 0.59 16.48
C GLN A 94 -1.95 -0.87 16.80
N ASP A 95 -2.75 -1.39 17.71
CA ASP A 95 -2.84 -2.83 17.92
C ASP A 95 -3.62 -3.48 16.75
N ASN A 96 -3.33 -4.75 16.48
CA ASN A 96 -4.04 -5.56 15.47
C ASN A 96 -3.86 -5.09 14.01
N ASP A 97 -2.75 -4.50 13.67
CA ASP A 97 -2.40 -4.23 12.27
C ASP A 97 -2.25 -5.53 11.47
N TRP A 98 -2.77 -5.52 10.26
CA TRP A 98 -2.73 -6.68 9.39
C TRP A 98 -2.18 -6.31 8.02
N LEU A 99 -1.27 -7.13 7.51
CA LEU A 99 -0.63 -6.93 6.22
C LEU A 99 -0.58 -8.25 5.46
N LYS A 100 -1.06 -8.25 4.22
CA LYS A 100 -0.96 -9.39 3.31
C LYS A 100 -0.52 -8.93 1.93
N ILE A 101 0.48 -9.62 1.40
CA ILE A 101 0.92 -9.44 0.03
C ILE A 101 0.84 -10.79 -0.68
N MET A 102 0.07 -10.83 -1.75
CA MET A 102 0.06 -11.94 -2.71
C MET A 102 0.65 -11.43 -4.01
N SER A 103 1.59 -12.14 -4.56
CA SER A 103 2.21 -11.73 -5.81
C SER A 103 2.55 -12.94 -6.66
N ILE A 104 1.95 -13.00 -7.82
CA ILE A 104 2.18 -14.02 -8.84
C ILE A 104 2.98 -13.37 -9.95
N SER A 105 4.23 -13.78 -10.09
CA SER A 105 5.09 -13.29 -11.18
C SER A 105 5.84 -14.44 -11.83
N GLY A 106 6.24 -14.26 -13.06
CA GLY A 106 7.16 -15.15 -13.75
C GLY A 106 8.60 -15.00 -13.20
N THR A 107 9.58 -15.22 -14.06
CA THR A 107 11.02 -15.24 -13.71
C THR A 107 11.67 -13.86 -13.59
N SER A 108 10.90 -12.80 -13.64
CA SER A 108 11.43 -11.44 -13.68
C SER A 108 11.93 -10.96 -12.31
N ALA A 109 12.97 -10.15 -12.31
CA ALA A 109 13.52 -9.55 -11.09
C ALA A 109 12.49 -8.66 -10.39
N SER A 110 12.46 -8.74 -9.07
CA SER A 110 11.52 -7.97 -8.25
C SER A 110 12.18 -7.51 -6.97
N THR A 111 11.80 -6.33 -6.52
CA THR A 111 12.21 -5.81 -5.21
C THR A 111 10.96 -5.68 -4.33
N VAL A 112 10.97 -6.34 -3.19
CA VAL A 112 9.89 -6.26 -2.21
C VAL A 112 10.50 -5.95 -0.85
N CYS A 113 10.16 -4.78 -0.33
CA CYS A 113 10.49 -4.36 1.01
C CYS A 113 9.21 -4.23 1.83
N VAL A 114 9.19 -4.85 2.99
CA VAL A 114 8.06 -4.78 3.91
C VAL A 114 8.57 -4.46 5.29
N VAL A 115 8.04 -3.40 5.87
CA VAL A 115 8.27 -3.03 7.28
C VAL A 115 6.92 -2.95 7.96
N GLN A 116 6.75 -3.71 9.03
CA GLN A 116 5.59 -3.62 9.92
C GLN A 116 6.11 -3.48 11.36
N ASN A 117 5.86 -2.35 11.97
CA ASN A 117 6.23 -2.14 13.38
C ASN A 117 5.29 -1.15 14.07
N ASP A 118 5.02 -1.40 15.34
CA ASP A 118 4.11 -0.60 16.17
C ASP A 118 4.81 0.61 16.82
N GLN A 119 5.97 0.99 16.36
CA GLN A 119 6.74 2.10 16.95
C GLN A 119 6.62 3.41 16.18
N GLY A 120 5.90 3.41 15.06
CA GLY A 120 5.75 4.59 14.21
C GLY A 120 7.03 5.04 13.50
N THR A 121 8.10 4.26 13.60
CA THR A 121 9.40 4.59 13.00
C THR A 121 9.80 3.56 11.95
N SER A 122 10.19 4.03 10.78
CA SER A 122 10.73 3.16 9.74
C SER A 122 12.09 2.61 10.16
N THR A 123 12.27 1.32 9.97
CA THR A 123 13.57 0.66 10.02
C THR A 123 14.06 0.38 8.60
N SER A 124 13.99 1.31 7.74
CA SER A 124 14.39 1.31 6.32
C SER A 124 14.69 -0.06 5.66
N CYS A 125 14.30 -0.20 4.45
CA CYS A 125 14.75 -1.29 3.60
C CYS A 125 16.17 -1.09 3.09
#